data_744c4f3e33a4b25c5a739eeefee5b2b7
#
_entry.id   744c4f3e33a4b25c5a739eeefee5b2b7
#
_cell.length_a   1.000
_cell.length_b   1.000
_cell.length_c   1.000
_cell.angle_alpha   90.00
_cell.angle_beta   90.00
_cell.angle_gamma   90.00
#
_symmetry.space_group_name_H-M   'P 1'
#
loop_
_entity.id
_entity.type
_entity.pdbx_description
1 polymer ?
#
loop_
_entity_poly.entity_id
_entity_poly.type
_entity_poly.pdbx_seq_one_letter_code
_entity_poly.pdbx_strand_id
1 'polypeptide(L)'
;MTANAFLRAKQHTTVAIQFLQWLEGRGRSLDECTQHDADTWFGNGTSTRGHANNFLYWAIKQRLVSKIAVPWAPHGNGPLASEKDHIEALRALLLHQTLPASHRAIGIMLVLYGQPLARVVTMRMDDFREGPNGMEVKLGKDWIDVPEAAAAVIRLHLASRPGLSTAANPDCPLAFPGRMPGRTMHVYSVATILREAGIPAMATRSRAWIQMVREAPPAVLADALGVSPNELVCGCG
;
A
#
# COMPACT_ATOMS: atom_id res chain seq x y z
N MET A 1 19.91 -4.93 -10.61
CA MET A 1 18.67 -4.10 -10.58
C MET A 1 17.48 -5.04 -10.53
N THR A 2 16.55 -4.85 -9.59
CA THR A 2 15.31 -5.64 -9.56
C THR A 2 14.37 -5.20 -10.68
N ALA A 3 13.52 -6.10 -11.19
CA ALA A 3 12.53 -5.79 -12.24
C ALA A 3 11.64 -4.58 -11.87
N ASN A 4 11.28 -4.44 -10.59
CA ASN A 4 10.51 -3.29 -10.09
C ASN A 4 11.30 -1.97 -10.14
N ALA A 5 12.61 -1.99 -9.90
CA ALA A 5 13.45 -0.79 -10.02
C ALA A 5 13.54 -0.32 -11.48
N PHE A 6 13.64 -1.26 -12.42
CA PHE A 6 13.65 -0.95 -13.85
C PHE A 6 12.31 -0.33 -14.32
N LEU A 7 11.18 -0.91 -13.90
CA LEU A 7 9.86 -0.38 -14.25
C LEU A 7 9.63 1.02 -13.69
N ARG A 8 10.06 1.28 -12.44
CA ARG A 8 9.99 2.61 -11.83
C ARG A 8 10.87 3.62 -12.58
N ALA A 9 12.11 3.25 -12.89
CA ALA A 9 13.02 4.12 -13.64
C ALA A 9 12.41 4.47 -15.02
N LYS A 10 11.89 3.48 -15.75
CA LYS A 10 11.19 3.69 -17.01
C LYS A 10 10.02 4.66 -16.86
N GLN A 11 9.19 4.51 -15.85
CA GLN A 11 8.04 5.37 -15.60
C GLN A 11 8.48 6.82 -15.32
N HIS A 12 9.47 7.02 -14.43
CA HIS A 12 10.01 8.35 -14.15
C HIS A 12 10.59 9.02 -15.39
N THR A 13 11.35 8.27 -16.20
CA THR A 13 11.93 8.78 -17.45
C THR A 13 10.84 9.15 -18.45
N THR A 14 9.83 8.30 -18.64
CA THR A 14 8.72 8.57 -19.55
C THR A 14 7.98 9.86 -19.18
N VAL A 15 7.68 10.05 -17.89
CA VAL A 15 6.96 11.25 -17.43
C VAL A 15 7.84 12.51 -17.50
N ALA A 16 9.15 12.37 -17.27
CA ALA A 16 10.09 13.48 -17.48
C ALA A 16 10.11 13.93 -18.94
N ILE A 17 10.16 12.98 -19.90
CA ILE A 17 10.08 13.27 -21.34
C ILE A 17 8.76 13.97 -21.67
N GLN A 18 7.64 13.49 -21.16
CA GLN A 18 6.33 14.12 -21.38
C GLN A 18 6.27 15.55 -20.85
N PHE A 19 6.90 15.81 -19.71
CA PHE A 19 7.01 17.17 -19.17
C PHE A 19 7.81 18.09 -20.09
N LEU A 20 8.96 17.63 -20.58
CA LEU A 20 9.79 18.39 -21.51
C LEU A 20 9.07 18.68 -22.83
N GLN A 21 8.41 17.69 -23.42
CA GLN A 21 7.60 17.86 -24.63
C GLN A 21 6.44 18.84 -24.41
N TRP A 22 5.83 18.82 -23.23
CA TRP A 22 4.76 19.75 -22.89
C TRP A 22 5.29 21.20 -22.76
N LEU A 23 6.49 21.41 -22.18
CA LEU A 23 7.15 22.72 -22.14
C LEU A 23 7.49 23.21 -23.55
N GLU A 24 8.09 22.35 -24.36
CA GLU A 24 8.42 22.65 -25.76
C GLU A 24 7.18 23.03 -26.57
N GLY A 25 6.07 22.32 -26.40
CA GLY A 25 4.79 22.65 -27.03
C GLY A 25 4.21 24.01 -26.61
N ARG A 26 4.75 24.62 -25.54
CA ARG A 26 4.45 26.00 -25.09
C ARG A 26 5.52 27.00 -25.53
N GLY A 27 6.49 26.58 -26.35
CA GLY A 27 7.58 27.39 -26.82
C GLY A 27 8.62 27.76 -25.76
N ARG A 28 8.78 26.90 -24.73
CA ARG A 28 9.69 27.12 -23.61
C ARG A 28 10.71 25.98 -23.48
N SER A 29 11.93 26.34 -23.15
CA SER A 29 12.97 25.41 -22.76
C SER A 29 12.94 25.13 -21.23
N LEU A 30 13.71 24.17 -20.77
CA LEU A 30 13.71 23.78 -19.36
C LEU A 30 14.24 24.91 -18.43
N ASP A 31 15.22 25.67 -18.87
CA ASP A 31 15.80 26.81 -18.15
C ASP A 31 14.83 28.00 -18.03
N GLU A 32 13.87 28.10 -18.94
CA GLU A 32 12.79 29.10 -18.94
C GLU A 32 11.56 28.63 -18.15
N CYS A 33 11.58 27.42 -17.60
CA CYS A 33 10.47 26.87 -16.82
C CYS A 33 10.18 27.73 -15.58
N THR A 34 8.95 28.18 -15.46
CA THR A 34 8.49 29.02 -14.36
C THR A 34 7.70 28.22 -13.31
N GLN A 35 7.47 28.82 -12.14
CA GLN A 35 6.56 28.23 -11.13
C GLN A 35 5.16 27.96 -11.70
N HIS A 36 4.65 28.89 -12.52
CA HIS A 36 3.34 28.74 -13.15
C HIS A 36 3.27 27.52 -14.09
N ASP A 37 4.36 27.21 -14.79
CA ASP A 37 4.43 26.01 -15.65
C ASP A 37 4.39 24.75 -14.81
N ALA A 38 5.16 24.69 -13.71
CA ALA A 38 5.13 23.58 -12.78
C ALA A 38 3.71 23.39 -12.18
N ASP A 39 3.11 24.44 -11.67
CA ASP A 39 1.76 24.41 -11.09
C ASP A 39 0.71 23.96 -12.11
N THR A 40 0.82 24.45 -13.35
CA THR A 40 -0.08 24.06 -14.45
C THR A 40 0.08 22.59 -14.83
N TRP A 41 1.34 22.11 -14.93
CA TRP A 41 1.60 20.71 -15.22
C TRP A 41 1.03 19.78 -14.17
N PHE A 42 1.29 20.06 -12.91
CA PHE A 42 0.84 19.21 -11.80
C PHE A 42 -0.66 19.36 -11.51
N GLY A 43 -1.22 20.57 -11.64
CA GLY A 43 -2.63 20.85 -11.33
C GLY A 43 -3.61 20.26 -12.34
N ASN A 44 -3.25 20.20 -13.63
CA ASN A 44 -4.15 19.77 -14.71
C ASN A 44 -3.95 18.31 -15.14
N GLY A 45 -3.26 17.49 -14.36
CA GLY A 45 -2.87 16.15 -14.77
C GLY A 45 -3.33 15.02 -13.86
N THR A 46 -3.12 13.80 -14.37
CA THR A 46 -3.30 12.58 -13.61
C THR A 46 -2.20 12.46 -12.52
N SER A 47 -2.45 11.68 -11.47
CA SER A 47 -1.49 11.40 -10.38
C SER A 47 -0.13 10.88 -10.88
N THR A 48 -0.08 10.32 -12.10
CA THR A 48 1.17 9.86 -12.73
C THR A 48 2.13 11.00 -13.06
N ARG A 49 1.65 12.24 -13.25
CA ARG A 49 2.51 13.42 -13.49
C ARG A 49 3.46 13.71 -12.32
N GLY A 50 3.11 13.30 -11.11
CA GLY A 50 3.98 13.39 -9.94
C GLY A 50 5.32 12.66 -10.09
N HIS A 51 5.44 11.70 -11.01
CA HIS A 51 6.73 11.04 -11.30
C HIS A 51 7.77 11.98 -11.93
N ALA A 52 7.38 13.17 -12.46
CA ALA A 52 8.29 14.20 -12.92
C ALA A 52 9.05 14.91 -11.76
N ASN A 53 8.57 14.80 -10.51
CA ASN A 53 9.16 15.46 -9.35
C ASN A 53 10.65 15.14 -9.22
N ASN A 54 11.03 13.87 -9.34
CA ASN A 54 12.42 13.44 -9.19
C ASN A 54 13.32 14.08 -10.27
N PHE A 55 12.81 14.19 -11.50
CA PHE A 55 13.51 14.87 -12.58
C PHE A 55 13.67 16.36 -12.29
N LEU A 56 12.62 17.04 -11.86
CA LEU A 56 12.68 18.47 -11.53
C LEU A 56 13.58 18.75 -10.33
N TYR A 57 13.55 17.95 -9.27
CA TYR A 57 14.51 18.07 -8.16
C TYR A 57 15.95 17.91 -8.61
N TRP A 58 16.21 16.93 -9.48
CA TRP A 58 17.53 16.74 -10.08
C TRP A 58 17.92 17.94 -10.95
N ALA A 59 17.05 18.44 -11.83
CA ALA A 59 17.28 19.57 -12.70
C ALA A 59 17.58 20.87 -11.90
N ILE A 60 16.85 21.13 -10.82
CA ILE A 60 17.13 22.24 -9.90
C ILE A 60 18.52 22.09 -9.25
N LYS A 61 18.86 20.89 -8.78
CA LYS A 61 20.17 20.60 -8.20
C LYS A 61 21.30 20.79 -9.19
N GLN A 62 21.09 20.46 -10.46
CA GLN A 62 22.04 20.68 -11.56
C GLN A 62 22.03 22.12 -12.10
N ARG A 63 21.17 23.00 -11.57
CA ARG A 63 20.97 24.39 -12.02
C ARG A 63 20.54 24.50 -13.49
N LEU A 64 19.83 23.48 -14.00
CA LEU A 64 19.23 23.46 -15.34
C LEU A 64 17.89 24.16 -15.40
N VAL A 65 17.30 24.47 -14.26
CA VAL A 65 16.06 25.22 -14.10
C VAL A 65 16.19 26.14 -12.90
N SER A 66 15.52 27.27 -12.93
CA SER A 66 15.43 28.19 -11.79
C SER A 66 14.86 27.48 -10.57
N LYS A 67 15.11 28.01 -9.36
CA LYS A 67 14.56 27.44 -8.14
C LYS A 67 13.04 27.60 -8.12
N ILE A 68 12.34 26.58 -8.56
CA ILE A 68 10.87 26.46 -8.48
C ILE A 68 10.52 25.57 -7.29
N ALA A 69 9.38 25.84 -6.64
CA ALA A 69 8.79 24.93 -5.69
C ALA A 69 8.15 23.78 -6.49
N VAL A 70 8.80 22.64 -6.53
CA VAL A 70 8.19 21.44 -7.08
C VAL A 70 7.10 21.02 -6.11
N PRO A 71 5.81 21.00 -6.53
CA PRO A 71 4.78 20.56 -5.62
C PRO A 71 5.13 19.15 -5.15
N TRP A 72 5.34 19.00 -3.87
CA TRP A 72 5.21 17.70 -3.25
C TRP A 72 3.75 17.31 -3.50
N ALA A 73 3.49 16.50 -4.55
CA ALA A 73 2.22 15.81 -4.55
C ALA A 73 2.25 14.91 -3.30
N PRO A 74 1.57 15.25 -2.22
CA PRO A 74 1.24 14.21 -1.27
C PRO A 74 0.60 13.14 -2.15
N HIS A 75 1.07 11.92 -2.05
CA HIS A 75 0.39 10.77 -2.65
C HIS A 75 -1.03 10.96 -2.20
N GLY A 76 -1.90 11.43 -3.13
CA GLY A 76 -3.19 11.93 -2.76
C GLY A 76 -3.85 10.85 -1.93
N ASN A 77 -3.91 11.08 -0.63
CA ASN A 77 -4.74 10.29 0.22
C ASN A 77 -6.12 10.53 -0.36
N GLY A 78 -6.60 9.57 -1.14
CA GLY A 78 -7.99 9.59 -1.58
C GLY A 78 -8.85 9.88 -0.37
N PRO A 79 -10.10 10.31 -0.52
CA PRO A 79 -10.94 10.65 0.61
C PRO A 79 -10.82 9.56 1.67
N LEU A 80 -10.43 9.95 2.88
CA LEU A 80 -10.29 9.03 4.00
C LEU A 80 -11.62 8.29 4.18
N ALA A 81 -11.57 6.99 4.36
CA ALA A 81 -12.76 6.24 4.73
C ALA A 81 -13.34 6.83 6.02
N SER A 82 -14.64 7.06 6.06
CA SER A 82 -15.30 7.48 7.29
C SER A 82 -15.20 6.36 8.35
N GLU A 83 -15.43 6.70 9.61
CA GLU A 83 -15.48 5.67 10.67
C GLU A 83 -16.55 4.62 10.39
N LYS A 84 -17.68 5.05 9.89
CA LYS A 84 -18.76 4.16 9.47
C LYS A 84 -18.30 3.20 8.36
N ASP A 85 -17.65 3.72 7.31
CA ASP A 85 -17.16 2.90 6.20
C ASP A 85 -16.10 1.89 6.68
N HIS A 86 -15.27 2.30 7.65
CA HIS A 86 -14.25 1.43 8.25
C HIS A 86 -14.88 0.26 9.03
N ILE A 87 -15.89 0.55 9.84
CA ILE A 87 -16.65 -0.48 10.59
C ILE A 87 -17.42 -1.39 9.61
N GLU A 88 -18.03 -0.83 8.58
CA GLU A 88 -18.72 -1.62 7.54
C GLU A 88 -17.77 -2.52 6.77
N ALA A 89 -16.57 -2.01 6.43
CA ALA A 89 -15.52 -2.81 5.80
C ALA A 89 -15.10 -3.99 6.69
N LEU A 90 -14.87 -3.75 7.98
CA LEU A 90 -14.53 -4.82 8.93
C LEU A 90 -15.67 -5.83 9.05
N ARG A 91 -16.91 -5.37 9.18
CA ARG A 91 -18.09 -6.24 9.24
C ARG A 91 -18.22 -7.09 7.97
N ALA A 92 -18.04 -6.49 6.79
CA ALA A 92 -18.05 -7.21 5.53
C ALA A 92 -16.99 -8.32 5.50
N LEU A 93 -15.75 -8.02 5.93
CA LEU A 93 -14.67 -9.00 5.97
C LEU A 93 -14.95 -10.16 6.92
N LEU A 94 -15.62 -9.91 8.04
CA LEU A 94 -15.94 -10.94 9.03
C LEU A 94 -17.11 -11.83 8.57
N LEU A 95 -18.12 -11.26 7.91
CA LEU A 95 -19.40 -11.92 7.65
C LEU A 95 -19.62 -12.32 6.18
N HIS A 96 -18.88 -11.76 5.22
CA HIS A 96 -19.12 -11.92 3.79
C HIS A 96 -18.73 -13.32 3.29
N GLN A 97 -19.70 -14.19 3.11
CA GLN A 97 -19.45 -15.59 2.74
C GLN A 97 -19.01 -15.80 1.28
N THR A 98 -19.36 -14.89 0.38
CA THR A 98 -18.99 -15.00 -1.05
C THR A 98 -17.58 -14.51 -1.36
N LEU A 99 -16.95 -13.71 -0.46
CA LEU A 99 -15.56 -13.28 -0.60
C LEU A 99 -14.63 -14.40 -0.13
N PRO A 100 -13.65 -14.84 -0.95
CA PRO A 100 -12.73 -15.90 -0.56
C PRO A 100 -12.02 -15.62 0.78
N ALA A 101 -11.84 -16.64 1.61
CA ALA A 101 -11.21 -16.50 2.93
C ALA A 101 -9.83 -15.83 2.87
N SER A 102 -9.05 -16.07 1.81
CA SER A 102 -7.77 -15.41 1.58
C SER A 102 -7.89 -13.88 1.44
N HIS A 103 -8.87 -13.40 0.68
CA HIS A 103 -9.10 -11.96 0.49
C HIS A 103 -9.66 -11.32 1.77
N ARG A 104 -10.51 -12.04 2.50
CA ARG A 104 -11.01 -11.61 3.81
C ARG A 104 -9.87 -11.47 4.81
N ALA A 105 -9.00 -12.47 4.92
CA ALA A 105 -7.83 -12.44 5.81
C ALA A 105 -6.88 -11.29 5.46
N ILE A 106 -6.57 -11.08 4.17
CA ILE A 106 -5.75 -9.95 3.72
C ILE A 106 -6.41 -8.61 4.06
N GLY A 107 -7.73 -8.49 3.81
CA GLY A 107 -8.50 -7.31 4.15
C GLY A 107 -8.52 -7.00 5.64
N ILE A 108 -8.59 -8.02 6.50
CA ILE A 108 -8.50 -7.89 7.96
C ILE A 108 -7.15 -7.28 8.36
N MET A 109 -6.02 -7.75 7.78
CA MET A 109 -4.70 -7.20 8.05
C MET A 109 -4.59 -5.72 7.63
N LEU A 110 -5.27 -5.35 6.55
CA LEU A 110 -5.35 -3.98 6.08
C LEU A 110 -6.20 -3.10 7.01
N VAL A 111 -7.39 -3.57 7.41
CA VAL A 111 -8.37 -2.79 8.19
C VAL A 111 -7.94 -2.66 9.65
N LEU A 112 -7.49 -3.73 10.29
CA LEU A 112 -7.12 -3.70 11.71
C LEU A 112 -5.74 -3.09 11.95
N TYR A 113 -4.77 -3.41 11.10
CA TYR A 113 -3.36 -3.06 11.35
C TYR A 113 -2.77 -2.10 10.32
N GLY A 114 -3.55 -1.64 9.35
CA GLY A 114 -3.07 -0.71 8.32
C GLY A 114 -1.92 -1.26 7.47
N GLN A 115 -1.79 -2.59 7.37
CA GLN A 115 -0.69 -3.20 6.64
C GLN A 115 -0.85 -3.02 5.13
N PRO A 116 0.21 -2.61 4.39
CA PRO A 116 0.13 -2.50 2.94
C PRO A 116 -0.06 -3.88 2.30
N LEU A 117 -0.94 -3.98 1.31
CA LEU A 117 -1.24 -5.24 0.62
C LEU A 117 0.02 -5.95 0.11
N ALA A 118 1.00 -5.19 -0.39
CA ALA A 118 2.28 -5.71 -0.88
C ALA A 118 3.05 -6.49 0.21
N ARG A 119 2.92 -6.07 1.47
CA ARG A 119 3.53 -6.76 2.61
C ARG A 119 2.69 -7.95 3.03
N VAL A 120 1.38 -7.78 3.16
CA VAL A 120 0.48 -8.85 3.61
C VAL A 120 0.60 -10.09 2.69
N VAL A 121 0.60 -9.90 1.37
CA VAL A 121 0.73 -11.05 0.45
C VAL A 121 2.06 -11.79 0.56
N THR A 122 3.10 -11.18 1.15
CA THR A 122 4.41 -11.81 1.36
C THR A 122 4.57 -12.45 2.73
N MET A 123 3.58 -12.34 3.62
CA MET A 123 3.62 -12.94 4.94
C MET A 123 3.74 -14.45 4.85
N ARG A 124 4.40 -15.00 5.87
CA ARG A 124 4.69 -16.43 6.00
C ARG A 124 3.78 -17.09 7.03
N MET A 125 3.75 -18.39 7.04
CA MET A 125 3.04 -19.15 8.07
C MET A 125 3.59 -18.88 9.47
N ASP A 126 4.91 -18.70 9.56
CA ASP A 126 5.61 -18.42 10.82
C ASP A 126 5.33 -17.02 11.37
N ASP A 127 4.67 -16.15 10.61
CA ASP A 127 4.19 -14.84 11.09
C ASP A 127 2.86 -14.94 11.86
N PHE A 128 2.30 -16.14 11.98
CA PHE A 128 1.07 -16.41 12.72
C PHE A 128 1.31 -17.55 13.71
N ARG A 129 0.80 -17.42 14.94
CA ARG A 129 0.86 -18.47 15.95
C ARG A 129 -0.34 -18.43 16.88
N GLU A 130 -0.58 -19.53 17.60
CA GLU A 130 -1.46 -19.55 18.76
C GLU A 130 -0.65 -19.12 19.97
N GLY A 131 -1.06 -18.02 20.60
CA GLY A 131 -0.50 -17.49 21.83
C GLY A 131 -1.37 -17.79 23.03
N PRO A 132 -1.00 -17.28 24.23
CA PRO A 132 -1.74 -17.54 25.46
C PRO A 132 -3.19 -17.05 25.46
N ASN A 133 -3.46 -15.94 24.73
CA ASN A 133 -4.76 -15.28 24.68
C ASN A 133 -5.51 -15.54 23.37
N GLY A 134 -5.01 -16.40 22.50
CA GLY A 134 -5.55 -16.66 21.17
C GLY A 134 -4.52 -16.48 20.07
N MET A 135 -4.98 -16.23 18.84
CA MET A 135 -4.06 -16.03 17.71
C MET A 135 -3.26 -14.75 17.85
N GLU A 136 -1.99 -14.83 17.54
CA GLU A 136 -1.08 -13.69 17.45
C GLU A 136 -0.48 -13.61 16.05
N VAL A 137 -0.17 -12.37 15.62
CA VAL A 137 0.49 -12.08 14.35
C VAL A 137 1.76 -11.26 14.56
N LYS A 138 2.80 -11.56 13.81
CA LYS A 138 4.08 -10.85 13.83
C LYS A 138 4.14 -9.83 12.70
N LEU A 139 3.96 -8.55 13.03
CA LEU A 139 4.03 -7.46 12.06
C LEU A 139 5.32 -6.65 12.16
N GLY A 140 5.90 -6.58 13.32
CA GLY A 140 7.14 -5.89 13.62
C GLY A 140 8.08 -6.75 14.47
N LYS A 141 8.60 -6.15 15.54
CA LYS A 141 9.47 -6.87 16.48
C LYS A 141 8.66 -7.83 17.36
N ASP A 142 7.48 -7.40 17.77
CA ASP A 142 6.66 -8.08 18.76
C ASP A 142 5.48 -8.80 18.12
N TRP A 143 4.91 -9.73 18.87
CA TRP A 143 3.68 -10.41 18.52
C TRP A 143 2.49 -9.56 18.97
N ILE A 144 1.45 -9.51 18.15
CA ILE A 144 0.25 -8.70 18.38
C ILE A 144 -0.94 -9.64 18.42
N ASP A 145 -1.78 -9.51 19.45
CA ASP A 145 -3.02 -10.27 19.57
C ASP A 145 -3.98 -9.95 18.41
N VAL A 146 -4.60 -10.99 17.88
CA VAL A 146 -5.65 -10.88 16.86
C VAL A 146 -7.00 -11.08 17.51
N PRO A 147 -7.94 -10.13 17.37
CA PRO A 147 -9.31 -10.31 17.89
C PRO A 147 -9.95 -11.61 17.38
N GLU A 148 -10.62 -12.37 18.26
CA GLU A 148 -11.06 -13.73 17.94
C GLU A 148 -11.94 -13.84 16.69
N ALA A 149 -12.83 -12.87 16.45
CA ALA A 149 -13.64 -12.85 15.24
C ALA A 149 -12.78 -12.74 13.96
N ALA A 150 -11.67 -12.00 14.01
CA ALA A 150 -10.70 -11.88 12.90
C ALA A 150 -9.82 -13.14 12.82
N ALA A 151 -9.39 -13.67 13.96
CA ALA A 151 -8.61 -14.90 14.05
C ALA A 151 -9.34 -16.08 13.42
N ALA A 152 -10.65 -16.20 13.64
CA ALA A 152 -11.45 -17.25 13.01
C ALA A 152 -11.40 -17.23 11.49
N VAL A 153 -11.43 -16.05 10.85
CA VAL A 153 -11.30 -15.91 9.40
C VAL A 153 -9.90 -16.25 8.94
N ILE A 154 -8.88 -15.79 9.67
CA ILE A 154 -7.48 -16.07 9.32
C ILE A 154 -7.20 -17.57 9.45
N ARG A 155 -7.63 -18.23 10.55
CA ARG A 155 -7.51 -19.70 10.72
C ARG A 155 -8.19 -20.46 9.59
N LEU A 156 -9.41 -20.06 9.22
CA LEU A 156 -10.14 -20.66 8.10
C LEU A 156 -9.32 -20.60 6.81
N HIS A 157 -8.72 -19.43 6.53
CA HIS A 157 -7.86 -19.27 5.36
C HIS A 157 -6.61 -20.15 5.48
N LEU A 158 -5.88 -20.09 6.59
CA LEU A 158 -4.63 -20.83 6.77
C LEU A 158 -4.82 -22.35 6.69
N ALA A 159 -5.98 -22.85 7.15
CA ALA A 159 -6.35 -24.26 7.06
C ALA A 159 -6.75 -24.69 5.65
N SER A 160 -7.34 -23.80 4.85
CA SER A 160 -7.89 -24.08 3.52
C SER A 160 -7.03 -23.51 2.37
N ARG A 161 -5.75 -23.21 2.61
CA ARG A 161 -4.87 -22.59 1.60
C ARG A 161 -4.86 -23.37 0.29
N PRO A 162 -5.20 -22.75 -0.85
CA PRO A 162 -5.09 -23.39 -2.15
C PRO A 162 -3.61 -23.60 -2.50
N GLY A 163 -3.26 -24.79 -2.99
CA GLY A 163 -1.92 -25.10 -3.43
C GLY A 163 -1.17 -26.13 -2.59
N LEU A 164 -1.65 -26.48 -1.38
CA LEU A 164 -1.13 -27.61 -0.60
C LEU A 164 -1.61 -28.97 -1.14
N SER A 165 -2.65 -28.99 -1.96
CA SER A 165 -3.23 -30.24 -2.52
C SER A 165 -2.55 -30.68 -3.82
N THR A 166 -1.64 -29.92 -4.40
CA THR A 166 -0.87 -30.33 -5.58
C THR A 166 0.53 -30.80 -5.12
N ALA A 167 0.96 -31.95 -5.62
CA ALA A 167 2.27 -32.52 -5.37
C ALA A 167 3.46 -31.58 -5.68
N ALA A 168 3.19 -30.42 -6.30
CA ALA A 168 4.20 -29.46 -6.71
C ALA A 168 4.67 -28.50 -5.57
N ASN A 169 3.95 -28.37 -4.44
CA ASN A 169 4.33 -27.40 -3.40
C ASN A 169 3.74 -27.71 -2.00
N PRO A 170 3.98 -28.89 -1.41
CA PRO A 170 3.43 -29.27 -0.11
C PRO A 170 3.92 -28.37 1.04
N ASP A 171 5.12 -27.78 0.91
CA ASP A 171 5.81 -27.02 1.96
C ASP A 171 5.87 -25.51 1.69
N CYS A 172 4.87 -24.94 1.00
CA CYS A 172 4.86 -23.51 0.73
C CYS A 172 4.83 -22.70 2.03
N PRO A 173 5.88 -21.94 2.35
CA PRO A 173 5.95 -21.17 3.58
C PRO A 173 5.08 -19.91 3.57
N LEU A 174 4.50 -19.54 2.42
CA LEU A 174 3.68 -18.34 2.29
C LEU A 174 2.30 -18.53 2.93
N ALA A 175 1.86 -17.56 3.70
CA ALA A 175 0.49 -17.53 4.21
C ALA A 175 -0.53 -17.28 3.07
N PHE A 176 -0.15 -16.50 2.06
CA PHE A 176 -0.99 -16.13 0.93
C PHE A 176 -0.38 -16.54 -0.42
N PRO A 177 -0.33 -17.86 -0.71
CA PRO A 177 0.24 -18.36 -1.95
C PRO A 177 -0.63 -17.96 -3.15
N GLY A 178 0.02 -17.61 -4.25
CA GLY A 178 -0.60 -17.36 -5.54
C GLY A 178 -0.91 -18.65 -6.29
N ARG A 179 -1.40 -18.50 -7.52
CA ARG A 179 -1.72 -19.66 -8.40
C ARG A 179 -0.46 -20.41 -8.87
N MET A 180 0.68 -19.73 -8.96
CA MET A 180 1.94 -20.34 -9.40
C MET A 180 2.76 -20.77 -8.18
N PRO A 181 3.41 -21.94 -8.21
CA PRO A 181 4.26 -22.42 -7.12
C PRO A 181 5.31 -21.40 -6.70
N GLY A 182 5.48 -21.18 -5.39
CA GLY A 182 6.44 -20.23 -4.83
C GLY A 182 6.16 -18.75 -5.07
N ARG A 183 5.02 -18.40 -5.69
CA ARG A 183 4.59 -17.02 -5.90
C ARG A 183 3.50 -16.62 -4.93
N THR A 184 3.53 -15.36 -4.53
CA THR A 184 2.47 -14.73 -3.72
C THR A 184 1.25 -14.40 -4.57
N MET A 185 0.11 -14.13 -3.94
CA MET A 185 -1.03 -13.49 -4.61
C MET A 185 -0.60 -12.16 -5.23
N HIS A 186 -1.19 -11.85 -6.39
CA HIS A 186 -0.87 -10.60 -7.08
C HIS A 186 -1.59 -9.42 -6.42
N VAL A 187 -0.84 -8.43 -5.95
CA VAL A 187 -1.36 -7.28 -5.17
C VAL A 187 -2.49 -6.55 -5.89
N TYR A 188 -2.35 -6.32 -7.21
CA TYR A 188 -3.37 -5.64 -8.00
C TYR A 188 -4.69 -6.42 -8.04
N SER A 189 -4.63 -7.75 -8.21
CA SER A 189 -5.83 -8.59 -8.20
C SER A 189 -6.54 -8.55 -6.85
N VAL A 190 -5.78 -8.62 -5.76
CA VAL A 190 -6.31 -8.50 -4.39
C VAL A 190 -6.97 -7.14 -4.18
N ALA A 191 -6.28 -6.06 -4.56
CA ALA A 191 -6.80 -4.69 -4.43
C ALA A 191 -8.10 -4.49 -5.23
N THR A 192 -8.20 -5.08 -6.43
CA THR A 192 -9.40 -5.01 -7.27
C THR A 192 -10.57 -5.71 -6.61
N ILE A 193 -10.39 -6.94 -6.13
CA ILE A 193 -11.44 -7.73 -5.48
C ILE A 193 -11.92 -7.04 -4.19
N LEU A 194 -11.00 -6.52 -3.36
CA LEU A 194 -11.37 -5.78 -2.15
C LEU A 194 -12.14 -4.51 -2.49
N ARG A 195 -11.75 -3.76 -3.51
CA ARG A 195 -12.46 -2.56 -3.96
C ARG A 195 -13.86 -2.87 -4.46
N GLU A 196 -14.05 -3.96 -5.22
CA GLU A 196 -15.36 -4.42 -5.69
C GLU A 196 -16.25 -4.85 -4.52
N ALA A 197 -15.65 -5.32 -3.42
CA ALA A 197 -16.34 -5.60 -2.17
C ALA A 197 -16.57 -4.36 -1.27
N GLY A 198 -16.30 -3.13 -1.78
CA GLY A 198 -16.50 -1.89 -1.04
C GLY A 198 -15.37 -1.53 -0.06
N ILE A 199 -14.19 -2.16 -0.19
CA ILE A 199 -13.04 -1.96 0.70
C ILE A 199 -11.87 -1.33 -0.07
N PRO A 200 -11.84 0.01 -0.23
CA PRO A 200 -10.76 0.70 -0.93
C PRO A 200 -9.49 0.71 -0.07
N ALA A 201 -8.48 -0.05 -0.50
CA ALA A 201 -7.29 -0.37 0.30
C ALA A 201 -6.56 0.85 0.87
N MET A 202 -6.35 1.92 0.08
CA MET A 202 -5.63 3.11 0.53
C MET A 202 -6.39 3.90 1.59
N ALA A 203 -7.66 4.21 1.32
CA ALA A 203 -8.52 4.98 2.25
C ALA A 203 -8.70 4.25 3.59
N THR A 204 -8.89 2.93 3.51
CA THR A 204 -9.07 2.06 4.69
C THR A 204 -7.79 1.96 5.52
N ARG A 205 -6.63 1.82 4.88
CA ARG A 205 -5.31 1.79 5.54
C ARG A 205 -5.03 3.09 6.28
N SER A 206 -5.22 4.23 5.62
CA SER A 206 -4.98 5.55 6.24
C SER A 206 -5.90 5.76 7.44
N ARG A 207 -7.15 5.32 7.36
CA ARG A 207 -8.10 5.39 8.48
C ARG A 207 -7.65 4.54 9.67
N ALA A 208 -7.19 3.30 9.44
CA ALA A 208 -6.65 2.44 10.49
C ALA A 208 -5.48 3.12 11.22
N TRP A 209 -4.56 3.73 10.49
CA TRP A 209 -3.42 4.43 11.09
C TRP A 209 -3.83 5.64 11.92
N ILE A 210 -4.75 6.46 11.41
CA ILE A 210 -5.28 7.62 12.17
C ILE A 210 -5.89 7.16 13.50
N GLN A 211 -6.62 6.05 13.50
CA GLN A 211 -7.21 5.53 14.72
C GLN A 211 -6.15 5.05 15.71
N MET A 212 -5.18 4.28 15.25
CA MET A 212 -4.11 3.75 16.09
C MET A 212 -3.23 4.86 16.71
N VAL A 213 -2.90 5.90 15.93
CA VAL A 213 -2.10 7.04 16.43
C VAL A 213 -2.81 7.85 17.51
N ARG A 214 -4.14 7.77 17.58
CA ARG A 214 -4.91 8.38 18.69
C ARG A 214 -4.79 7.59 20.00
N GLU A 215 -4.49 6.29 19.90
CA GLU A 215 -4.47 5.38 21.05
C GLU A 215 -3.03 5.13 21.57
N ALA A 216 -2.02 5.24 20.70
CA ALA A 216 -0.64 4.97 21.06
C ALA A 216 0.38 5.89 20.32
N PRO A 217 1.53 6.19 20.94
CA PRO A 217 2.58 7.00 20.31
C PRO A 217 3.08 6.38 19.00
N PRO A 218 3.34 7.20 17.95
CA PRO A 218 3.78 6.72 16.63
C PRO A 218 5.04 5.84 16.67
N ALA A 219 5.97 6.09 17.58
CA ALA A 219 7.19 5.29 17.72
C ALA A 219 6.89 3.85 18.18
N VAL A 220 5.96 3.68 19.12
CA VAL A 220 5.53 2.36 19.61
C VAL A 220 4.79 1.61 18.52
N LEU A 221 3.91 2.30 17.81
CA LEU A 221 3.18 1.70 16.69
C LEU A 221 4.10 1.31 15.54
N ALA A 222 5.12 2.11 15.25
CA ALA A 222 6.09 1.82 14.21
C ALA A 222 6.84 0.51 14.49
N ASP A 223 7.29 0.31 15.73
CA ASP A 223 7.96 -0.91 16.18
C ASP A 223 7.02 -2.13 16.13
N ALA A 224 5.80 -1.98 16.65
CA ALA A 224 4.80 -3.06 16.68
C ALA A 224 4.35 -3.46 15.27
N LEU A 225 4.06 -2.49 14.41
CA LEU A 225 3.56 -2.72 13.05
C LEU A 225 4.68 -2.97 12.02
N GLY A 226 5.95 -2.75 12.38
CA GLY A 226 7.10 -2.89 11.52
C GLY A 226 7.09 -1.92 10.34
N VAL A 227 6.66 -0.69 10.56
CA VAL A 227 6.64 0.42 9.60
C VAL A 227 7.54 1.55 10.11
N SER A 228 7.93 2.48 9.24
CA SER A 228 8.69 3.64 9.72
C SER A 228 7.77 4.65 10.41
N PRO A 229 8.25 5.36 11.46
CA PRO A 229 7.45 6.43 12.10
C PRO A 229 6.99 7.50 11.12
N ASN A 230 7.82 7.81 10.11
CA ASN A 230 7.50 8.80 9.08
C ASN A 230 6.34 8.33 8.17
N GLU A 231 6.23 7.02 7.89
CA GLU A 231 5.10 6.49 7.11
C GLU A 231 3.78 6.64 7.86
N LEU A 232 3.78 6.45 9.18
CA LEU A 232 2.59 6.66 10.02
C LEU A 232 2.15 8.12 10.02
N VAL A 233 3.09 9.06 10.17
CA VAL A 233 2.80 10.50 10.17
C VAL A 233 2.35 10.97 8.79
N CYS A 234 3.04 10.57 7.71
CA CYS A 234 2.65 10.94 6.34
C CYS A 234 1.35 10.30 5.88
N GLY A 235 0.99 9.14 6.42
CA GLY A 235 -0.27 8.46 6.09
C GLY A 235 -1.50 9.02 6.81
N CYS A 236 -1.29 9.92 7.78
CA CYS A 236 -2.35 10.57 8.56
C CYS A 236 -2.66 12.01 8.09
N GLY A 237 -1.87 12.60 7.15
CA GLY A 237 -2.03 13.97 6.64
C GLY A 237 -2.78 14.05 5.32
#